data_6f7fdcfd3e1b418f8f6e9723f9505418
#
_entry.id   6f7fdcfd3e1b418f8f6e9723f9505418
#
_cell.length_a   1.000
_cell.length_b   1.000
_cell.length_c   1.000
_cell.angle_alpha   90.00
_cell.angle_beta   90.00
_cell.angle_gamma   90.00
#
_symmetry.space_group_name_H-M   'P 1'
#
loop_
_entity.id
_entity.type
_entity.pdbx_description
1 polymer ?
#
loop_
_entity_poly.entity_id
_entity_poly.type
_entity_poly.pdbx_seq_one_letter_code
_entity_poly.pdbx_strand_id
1 'polypeptide(L)'
;MKIHVAVTDTALVPAQPSDWLRDAGLSGAMVQFSGQVRDEQGRVEALHLEHYPGMTESVLSTIVEQAGKQWHLNGAWVVHRVGTMSPGDDIVQVAVSAAHRQAAFEACAFIMDLLKTRAPFWKKEFIGGHWFWV
;
A
#
# COMPACT_ATOMS: atom_id res chain seq x y z
N MET A 1 17.72 6.90 -3.28
CA MET A 1 16.60 6.01 -2.89
C MET A 1 15.91 5.47 -4.12
N LYS A 2 15.65 4.18 -4.14
CA LYS A 2 14.88 3.53 -5.22
C LYS A 2 13.39 3.52 -4.86
N ILE A 3 12.53 4.00 -5.76
CA ILE A 3 11.09 4.17 -5.49
C ILE A 3 10.28 3.43 -6.54
N HIS A 4 9.27 2.68 -6.07
CA HIS A 4 8.22 2.11 -6.92
C HIS A 4 6.87 2.44 -6.33
N VAL A 5 6.05 3.17 -7.08
CA VAL A 5 4.69 3.55 -6.70
C VAL A 5 3.77 3.17 -7.84
N ALA A 6 2.69 2.46 -7.54
CA ALA A 6 1.71 2.07 -8.55
C ALA A 6 0.32 1.88 -7.95
N VAL A 7 -0.69 2.11 -8.79
CA VAL A 7 -2.07 1.71 -8.54
C VAL A 7 -2.45 0.75 -9.66
N THR A 8 -2.98 -0.41 -9.30
CA THR A 8 -3.27 -1.48 -10.26
C THR A 8 -4.63 -2.12 -9.99
N ASP A 9 -5.24 -2.66 -11.04
CA ASP A 9 -6.48 -3.44 -10.91
C ASP A 9 -6.21 -4.96 -10.92
N THR A 10 -4.94 -5.36 -10.93
CA THR A 10 -4.56 -6.78 -10.92
C THR A 10 -4.18 -7.25 -9.52
N ALA A 11 -4.23 -8.57 -9.31
CA ALA A 11 -3.87 -9.16 -8.03
C ALA A 11 -2.43 -8.84 -7.65
N LEU A 12 -2.21 -8.52 -6.37
CA LEU A 12 -0.88 -8.22 -5.85
C LEU A 12 -0.13 -9.52 -5.55
N VAL A 13 1.18 -9.53 -5.79
CA VAL A 13 2.05 -10.67 -5.52
C VAL A 13 2.77 -10.44 -4.19
N PRO A 14 2.51 -11.26 -3.15
CA PRO A 14 3.00 -10.99 -1.79
C PRO A 14 4.51 -10.87 -1.66
N ALA A 15 5.29 -11.66 -2.40
CA ALA A 15 6.75 -11.66 -2.30
C ALA A 15 7.43 -10.58 -3.15
N GLN A 16 6.72 -9.96 -4.07
CA GLN A 16 7.30 -9.03 -5.03
C GLN A 16 7.96 -7.81 -4.39
N PRO A 17 7.37 -7.17 -3.36
CA PRO A 17 8.02 -6.01 -2.74
C PRO A 17 9.38 -6.32 -2.13
N SER A 18 9.51 -7.41 -1.39
CA SER A 18 10.78 -7.77 -0.75
C SER A 18 11.84 -8.16 -1.76
N ASP A 19 11.46 -8.86 -2.82
CA ASP A 19 12.39 -9.20 -3.91
C ASP A 19 12.92 -7.95 -4.59
N TRP A 20 12.03 -7.00 -4.88
CA TRP A 20 12.39 -5.74 -5.50
C TRP A 20 13.29 -4.89 -4.58
N LEU A 21 13.01 -4.87 -3.27
CA LEU A 21 13.82 -4.11 -2.31
C LEU A 21 15.24 -4.64 -2.19
N ARG A 22 15.46 -5.94 -2.36
CA ARG A 22 16.80 -6.53 -2.32
C ARG A 22 17.68 -5.99 -3.45
N ASP A 23 17.09 -5.63 -4.57
CA ASP A 23 17.81 -5.02 -5.69
C ASP A 23 18.11 -3.53 -5.46
N ALA A 24 17.54 -2.90 -4.44
CA ALA A 24 17.80 -1.49 -4.10
C ALA A 24 19.14 -1.29 -3.38
N GLY A 25 19.89 -2.35 -3.14
CA GLY A 25 21.18 -2.32 -2.48
C GLY A 25 21.16 -2.95 -1.10
N LEU A 26 22.32 -2.96 -0.46
CA LEU A 26 22.46 -3.52 0.88
C LEU A 26 21.75 -2.64 1.91
N SER A 27 21.00 -3.27 2.79
CA SER A 27 20.32 -2.61 3.90
C SER A 27 20.41 -3.48 5.14
N GLY A 28 20.18 -2.90 6.30
CA GLY A 28 20.14 -3.63 7.56
C GLY A 28 18.75 -4.12 7.91
N ALA A 29 17.71 -3.51 7.31
CA ALA A 29 16.32 -3.84 7.66
C ALA A 29 15.39 -3.62 6.47
N MET A 30 14.43 -4.52 6.34
CA MET A 30 13.29 -4.37 5.45
C MET A 30 12.01 -4.62 6.23
N VAL A 31 11.00 -3.78 6.03
CA VAL A 31 9.69 -3.93 6.63
C VAL A 31 8.64 -3.89 5.54
N GLN A 32 7.75 -4.85 5.53
CA GLN A 32 6.62 -4.88 4.62
C GLN A 32 5.31 -4.98 5.40
N PHE A 33 4.38 -4.11 5.07
CA PHE A 33 2.99 -4.20 5.47
C PHE A 33 2.17 -4.66 4.27
N SER A 34 1.29 -5.64 4.49
CA SER A 34 0.29 -6.06 3.52
C SER A 34 -1.08 -5.93 4.15
N GLY A 35 -1.95 -5.13 3.52
CA GLY A 35 -3.34 -5.00 3.94
C GLY A 35 -4.21 -5.92 3.10
N GLN A 36 -5.23 -6.49 3.73
CA GLN A 36 -6.16 -7.42 3.08
C GLN A 36 -7.60 -6.93 3.25
N VAL A 37 -8.45 -7.33 2.31
CA VAL A 37 -9.88 -7.05 2.40
C VAL A 37 -10.47 -7.85 3.55
N ARG A 38 -11.13 -7.15 4.49
CA ARG A 38 -11.79 -7.79 5.65
C ARG A 38 -13.21 -8.15 5.29
N ASP A 39 -13.69 -9.26 5.84
CA ASP A 39 -15.07 -9.71 5.64
C ASP A 39 -16.05 -9.11 6.66
N GLU A 40 -15.55 -8.40 7.69
CA GLU A 40 -16.37 -7.83 8.77
C GLU A 40 -17.28 -8.87 9.38
N GLN A 41 -16.71 -10.01 9.80
CA GLN A 41 -17.42 -11.16 10.40
C GLN A 41 -18.43 -11.80 9.44
N GLY A 42 -18.07 -11.87 8.14
CA GLY A 42 -18.91 -12.46 7.11
C GLY A 42 -19.96 -11.51 6.50
N ARG A 43 -20.01 -10.26 6.98
CA ARG A 43 -20.99 -9.28 6.50
C ARG A 43 -20.68 -8.75 5.11
N VAL A 44 -19.38 -8.50 4.83
CA VAL A 44 -18.93 -7.95 3.55
C VAL A 44 -18.58 -9.09 2.60
N GLU A 45 -19.26 -9.13 1.46
CA GLU A 45 -19.03 -10.16 0.43
C GLU A 45 -18.01 -9.73 -0.62
N ALA A 46 -17.93 -8.42 -0.88
CA ALA A 46 -16.96 -7.85 -1.81
C ALA A 46 -16.69 -6.39 -1.47
N LEU A 47 -15.49 -5.91 -1.86
CA LEU A 47 -15.10 -4.53 -1.74
C LEU A 47 -14.77 -4.00 -3.13
N HIS A 48 -15.21 -2.78 -3.44
CA HIS A 48 -14.82 -2.10 -4.68
C HIS A 48 -14.17 -0.77 -4.35
N LEU A 49 -12.97 -0.57 -4.90
CA LEU A 49 -12.23 0.68 -4.76
C LEU A 49 -12.13 1.38 -6.09
N GLU A 50 -12.35 2.69 -6.05
CA GLU A 50 -12.06 3.59 -7.17
C GLU A 50 -11.02 4.62 -6.71
N HIS A 51 -10.26 5.14 -7.68
CA HIS A 51 -9.23 6.14 -7.41
C HIS A 51 -9.29 7.25 -8.45
N TYR A 52 -8.50 8.28 -8.23
CA TYR A 52 -8.35 9.39 -9.18
C TYR A 52 -7.04 9.17 -9.95
N PRO A 53 -7.09 8.60 -11.18
CA PRO A 53 -5.87 8.28 -11.95
C PRO A 53 -4.97 9.50 -12.13
N GLY A 54 -3.67 9.29 -11.94
CA GLY A 54 -2.66 10.34 -11.97
C GLY A 54 -2.52 11.07 -10.65
N MET A 55 -3.61 11.56 -10.05
CA MET A 55 -3.56 12.26 -8.76
C MET A 55 -3.20 11.31 -7.62
N THR A 56 -3.78 10.12 -7.59
CA THR A 56 -3.48 9.13 -6.56
C THR A 56 -2.01 8.76 -6.55
N GLU A 57 -1.44 8.44 -7.71
CA GLU A 57 -0.03 8.09 -7.84
C GLU A 57 0.87 9.26 -7.43
N SER A 58 0.51 10.48 -7.81
CA SER A 58 1.26 11.68 -7.43
C SER A 58 1.28 11.90 -5.92
N VAL A 59 0.13 11.73 -5.26
CA VAL A 59 0.04 11.83 -3.79
C VAL A 59 0.89 10.75 -3.12
N LEU A 60 0.81 9.51 -3.59
CA LEU A 60 1.62 8.41 -3.04
C LEU A 60 3.11 8.67 -3.21
N SER A 61 3.54 9.17 -4.37
CA SER A 61 4.93 9.50 -4.62
C SER A 61 5.44 10.59 -3.69
N THR A 62 4.64 11.62 -3.44
CA THR A 62 4.99 12.69 -2.50
C THR A 62 5.16 12.16 -1.08
N ILE A 63 4.27 11.27 -0.63
CA ILE A 63 4.37 10.65 0.69
C ILE A 63 5.67 9.84 0.82
N VAL A 64 5.99 9.05 -0.19
CA VAL A 64 7.20 8.22 -0.21
C VAL A 64 8.45 9.08 -0.19
N GLU A 65 8.48 10.17 -0.96
CA GLU A 65 9.61 11.11 -0.96
C GLU A 65 9.81 11.77 0.40
N GLN A 66 8.74 12.16 1.08
CA GLN A 66 8.81 12.69 2.44
C GLN A 66 9.42 11.68 3.41
N ALA A 67 8.96 10.42 3.35
CA ALA A 67 9.50 9.35 4.18
C ALA A 67 10.98 9.11 3.89
N GLY A 68 11.36 9.09 2.61
CA GLY A 68 12.73 8.89 2.19
C GLY A 68 13.69 9.92 2.73
N LYS A 69 13.28 11.18 2.79
CA LYS A 69 14.07 12.26 3.36
C LYS A 69 14.20 12.16 4.87
N GLN A 70 13.10 11.84 5.55
CA GLN A 70 13.07 11.81 7.01
C GLN A 70 13.87 10.62 7.58
N TRP A 71 13.81 9.46 6.95
CA TRP A 71 14.44 8.23 7.46
C TRP A 71 15.61 7.72 6.62
N HIS A 72 16.04 8.44 5.59
CA HIS A 72 17.14 8.02 4.71
C HIS A 72 16.96 6.61 4.18
N LEU A 73 15.81 6.34 3.55
CA LEU A 73 15.49 5.01 3.05
C LEU A 73 16.35 4.63 1.84
N ASN A 74 16.70 3.35 1.74
CA ASN A 74 17.37 2.78 0.57
C ASN A 74 16.37 2.54 -0.56
N GLY A 75 15.20 2.02 -0.22
CA GLY A 75 14.14 1.76 -1.18
C GLY A 75 12.76 1.86 -0.54
N ALA A 76 11.77 2.13 -1.37
CA ALA A 76 10.37 2.14 -0.95
C ALA A 76 9.48 1.64 -2.08
N TRP A 77 8.56 0.75 -1.74
CA TRP A 77 7.57 0.16 -2.63
C TRP A 77 6.19 0.43 -2.07
N VAL A 78 5.33 1.08 -2.84
CA VAL A 78 3.92 1.30 -2.46
C VAL A 78 3.06 0.93 -3.65
N VAL A 79 2.26 -0.10 -3.52
CA VAL A 79 1.32 -0.53 -4.55
C VAL A 79 -0.06 -0.71 -3.92
N HIS A 80 -1.06 -0.09 -4.51
CA HIS A 80 -2.44 -0.19 -4.08
C HIS A 80 -3.29 -0.80 -5.18
N ARG A 81 -4.08 -1.81 -4.83
CA ARG A 81 -5.04 -2.41 -5.76
C ARG A 81 -6.36 -1.64 -5.72
N VAL A 82 -7.00 -1.55 -6.87
CA VAL A 82 -8.34 -0.96 -7.05
C VAL A 82 -9.22 -1.96 -7.80
N GLY A 83 -10.48 -1.60 -8.00
CA GLY A 83 -11.46 -2.49 -8.61
C GLY A 83 -12.16 -3.36 -7.58
N THR A 84 -12.82 -4.40 -8.03
CA THR A 84 -13.60 -5.29 -7.17
C THR A 84 -12.72 -6.42 -6.62
N MET A 85 -12.78 -6.60 -5.31
CA MET A 85 -11.97 -7.58 -4.57
C MET A 85 -12.85 -8.36 -3.60
N SER A 86 -12.40 -9.56 -3.28
CA SER A 86 -13.05 -10.43 -2.31
C SER A 86 -12.33 -10.40 -0.96
N PRO A 87 -13.02 -10.71 0.16
CA PRO A 87 -12.35 -10.86 1.45
C PRO A 87 -11.14 -11.79 1.37
N GLY A 88 -10.03 -11.37 1.97
CA GLY A 88 -8.77 -12.11 1.93
C GLY A 88 -7.83 -11.68 0.81
N ASP A 89 -8.32 -10.99 -0.21
CA ASP A 89 -7.43 -10.45 -1.25
C ASP A 89 -6.50 -9.38 -0.68
N ASP A 90 -5.25 -9.35 -1.14
CA ASP A 90 -4.32 -8.29 -0.80
C ASP A 90 -4.74 -6.99 -1.50
N ILE A 91 -4.85 -5.91 -0.74
CA ILE A 91 -5.33 -4.61 -1.24
C ILE A 91 -4.21 -3.58 -1.33
N VAL A 92 -3.22 -3.65 -0.46
CA VAL A 92 -2.14 -2.68 -0.41
C VAL A 92 -0.86 -3.33 0.07
N GLN A 93 0.25 -2.88 -0.50
CA GLN A 93 1.59 -3.24 -0.08
C GLN A 93 2.38 -1.97 0.18
N VAL A 94 2.98 -1.85 1.37
CA VAL A 94 3.92 -0.79 1.70
C VAL A 94 5.17 -1.47 2.23
N ALA A 95 6.29 -1.30 1.55
CA ALA A 95 7.54 -1.93 1.94
C ALA A 95 8.69 -0.94 1.82
N VAL A 96 9.59 -0.96 2.79
CA VAL A 96 10.74 -0.06 2.84
C VAL A 96 11.99 -0.80 3.27
N SER A 97 13.15 -0.28 2.85
CA SER A 97 14.44 -0.74 3.34
C SER A 97 15.26 0.43 3.87
N ALA A 98 15.99 0.19 4.96
CA ALA A 98 16.80 1.18 5.64
C ALA A 98 18.00 0.52 6.31
N ALA A 99 18.94 1.32 6.80
CA ALA A 99 20.13 0.80 7.49
C ALA A 99 19.76 0.08 8.80
N HIS A 100 18.73 0.55 9.50
CA HIS A 100 18.34 0.04 10.81
C HIS A 100 16.82 -0.18 10.91
N ARG A 101 16.43 -1.14 11.76
CA ARG A 101 15.02 -1.54 11.93
C ARG A 101 14.10 -0.41 12.39
N GLN A 102 14.57 0.47 13.26
CA GLN A 102 13.75 1.57 13.78
C GLN A 102 13.27 2.48 12.64
N ALA A 103 14.17 2.91 11.78
CA ALA A 103 13.81 3.72 10.62
C ALA A 103 12.84 2.99 9.70
N ALA A 104 13.06 1.70 9.47
CA ALA A 104 12.19 0.91 8.59
C ALA A 104 10.77 0.79 9.16
N PHE A 105 10.61 0.48 10.45
CA PHE A 105 9.29 0.41 11.07
C PHE A 105 8.58 1.77 11.07
N GLU A 106 9.29 2.83 11.47
CA GLU A 106 8.70 4.17 11.55
C GLU A 106 8.29 4.69 10.16
N ALA A 107 9.14 4.51 9.17
CA ALA A 107 8.85 4.96 7.81
C ALA A 107 7.66 4.20 7.21
N CYS A 108 7.58 2.89 7.40
CA CYS A 108 6.45 2.10 6.92
C CYS A 108 5.14 2.56 7.56
N ALA A 109 5.13 2.77 8.88
CA ALA A 109 3.95 3.27 9.58
C ALA A 109 3.55 4.67 9.11
N PHE A 110 4.51 5.57 8.93
CA PHE A 110 4.28 6.92 8.41
C PHE A 110 3.62 6.90 7.04
N ILE A 111 4.19 6.11 6.11
CA ILE A 111 3.63 5.99 4.75
C ILE A 111 2.20 5.48 4.82
N MET A 112 1.95 4.45 5.61
CA MET A 112 0.62 3.85 5.73
C MET A 112 -0.40 4.82 6.31
N ASP A 113 -0.02 5.59 7.34
CA ASP A 113 -0.90 6.58 7.96
C ASP A 113 -1.28 7.69 6.99
N LEU A 114 -0.31 8.23 6.25
CA LEU A 114 -0.57 9.27 5.25
C LEU A 114 -1.37 8.75 4.06
N LEU A 115 -1.09 7.51 3.63
CA LEU A 115 -1.86 6.88 2.57
C LEU A 115 -3.35 6.83 2.93
N LYS A 116 -3.66 6.42 4.15
CA LYS A 116 -5.05 6.33 4.61
C LYS A 116 -5.75 7.68 4.66
N THR A 117 -5.03 8.75 4.96
CA THR A 117 -5.63 10.07 5.18
C THR A 117 -5.59 10.98 3.95
N ARG A 118 -4.65 10.78 3.03
CA ARG A 118 -4.42 11.68 1.91
C ARG A 118 -4.70 11.10 0.53
N ALA A 119 -4.60 9.77 0.38
CA ALA A 119 -4.79 9.17 -0.94
C ALA A 119 -6.27 9.18 -1.34
N PRO A 120 -6.60 9.67 -2.56
CA PRO A 120 -7.98 9.79 -2.99
C PRO A 120 -8.54 8.46 -3.49
N PHE A 121 -9.01 7.65 -2.55
CA PHE A 121 -9.74 6.42 -2.82
C PHE A 121 -11.17 6.55 -2.36
N TRP A 122 -12.10 5.96 -3.12
CA TRP A 122 -13.50 5.79 -2.75
C TRP A 122 -13.80 4.32 -2.68
N LYS A 123 -14.53 3.90 -1.65
CA LYS A 123 -14.87 2.49 -1.52
C LYS A 123 -16.36 2.27 -1.34
N LYS A 124 -16.83 1.14 -1.88
CA LYS A 124 -18.16 0.62 -1.62
C LYS A 124 -18.06 -0.86 -1.28
N GLU A 125 -19.02 -1.32 -0.48
CA GLU A 125 -19.07 -2.69 0.00
C GLU A 125 -20.33 -3.39 -0.52
N PHE A 126 -20.19 -4.65 -0.92
CA PHE A 126 -21.31 -5.49 -1.33
C PHE A 126 -21.81 -6.28 -0.13
N ILE A 127 -23.05 -6.00 0.29
CA ILE A 127 -23.65 -6.55 1.51
C ILE A 127 -25.08 -6.94 1.19
N GLY A 128 -25.42 -8.22 1.38
CA GLY A 128 -26.79 -8.69 1.20
C GLY A 128 -27.35 -8.46 -0.21
N GLY A 129 -26.51 -8.55 -1.23
CA GLY A 129 -26.94 -8.38 -2.62
C GLY A 129 -26.94 -6.93 -3.13
N HIS A 130 -26.50 -5.97 -2.33
CA HIS A 130 -26.48 -4.55 -2.69
C HIS A 130 -25.13 -3.89 -2.43
N TRP A 131 -24.78 -2.88 -3.25
CA TRP A 131 -23.60 -2.06 -3.06
C TRP A 131 -23.94 -0.83 -2.22
N PHE A 132 -23.06 -0.53 -1.26
CA PHE A 132 -23.18 0.63 -0.39
C PHE A 132 -21.85 1.40 -0.42
N TRP A 133 -21.90 2.71 -0.68
CA TRP A 133 -20.73 3.57 -0.53
C TRP A 133 -20.37 3.72 0.94
N VAL A 134 -19.09 3.68 1.22
CA VAL A 134 -18.55 3.78 2.59
C VAL A 134 -17.94 5.15 2.83
#